data_2d1722cd06078424252f8587ee359616
#
_entry.id   2d1722cd06078424252f8587ee359616
#
_cell.length_a   1.000
_cell.length_b   1.000
_cell.length_c   1.000
_cell.angle_alpha   90.00
_cell.angle_beta   90.00
_cell.angle_gamma   90.00
#
_symmetry.space_group_name_H-M   'P 1'
#
loop_
_entity.id
_entity.type
_entity.pdbx_description
1 polymer ?
#
loop_
_entity_poly.entity_id
_entity_poly.type
_entity_poly.pdbx_seq_one_letter_code
_entity_poly.pdbx_strand_id
1 'polypeptide(L)'
;MVFVQVIFETGPTGSAALFSQPVSMILARQPSEVDTALDRMDAALNEGYWIAGYFSYELGYAIEPKLLNSMPKDRRQPLLSLGVYECPKDKPIFENSEVWFGTFTPQWSAADYQNAFEQVHRYISAGDIYQANLTFPLHAEIHGTSEAIFSTLKQAKQENYRTLVIQENQPDIISCSPELFFNLDRDGMLETRPMKGTQPRSSDPTKDKELKSFLADDPKNRAENLMIVDLLRNDLSRICRPGSVKVPQLFEIESYSTVHQMTSRIVGQLQAGKHLSDIFRALFPCGSITGAPKIRAMEIINALEPSARDVYCGSIGWAAPDGRAEFNVAIRTLLLANNFGQLNVGGGVVYDSTAESEYEEALWKARFAQKSPVIAA
;
A
#
# COMPACT_ATOMS: atom_id res chain seq x y z
N MET A 1 29.16 0.16 -3.00
CA MET A 1 28.03 0.85 -3.69
C MET A 1 26.80 0.02 -3.37
N VAL A 2 25.79 0.57 -2.71
CA VAL A 2 24.57 -0.20 -2.38
C VAL A 2 23.80 -0.39 -3.68
N PHE A 3 23.54 -1.65 -4.04
CA PHE A 3 22.75 -1.98 -5.22
C PHE A 3 21.26 -1.90 -4.87
N VAL A 4 20.56 -0.92 -5.46
CA VAL A 4 19.10 -0.82 -5.39
C VAL A 4 18.55 -0.50 -6.77
N GLN A 5 17.56 -1.29 -7.18
CA GLN A 5 16.78 -1.03 -8.40
C GLN A 5 15.30 -0.94 -8.02
N VAL A 6 14.61 0.04 -8.58
CA VAL A 6 13.16 0.17 -8.46
C VAL A 6 12.56 0.18 -9.86
N ILE A 7 11.67 -0.77 -10.12
CA ILE A 7 11.06 -0.97 -11.44
C ILE A 7 9.55 -0.79 -11.30
N PHE A 8 9.01 0.18 -12.02
CA PHE A 8 7.58 0.44 -12.11
C PHE A 8 7.05 -0.10 -13.44
N GLU A 9 5.93 -0.82 -13.42
CA GLU A 9 5.23 -1.22 -14.64
C GLU A 9 4.56 -0.02 -15.31
N THR A 10 4.13 0.96 -14.52
CA THR A 10 3.68 2.27 -14.96
C THR A 10 4.48 3.34 -14.23
N GLY A 11 5.39 3.99 -14.92
CA GLY A 11 6.31 5.00 -14.37
C GLY A 11 5.89 6.42 -14.74
N PRO A 12 6.81 7.40 -14.54
CA PRO A 12 6.52 8.84 -14.66
C PRO A 12 6.00 9.31 -16.02
N THR A 13 6.21 8.54 -17.08
CA THR A 13 5.76 8.85 -18.46
C THR A 13 4.53 8.05 -18.88
N GLY A 14 3.94 7.26 -17.96
CA GLY A 14 2.85 6.34 -18.24
C GLY A 14 3.29 5.01 -18.88
N SER A 15 4.59 4.84 -19.15
CA SER A 15 5.23 3.59 -19.56
C SER A 15 6.08 3.00 -18.43
N ALA A 16 6.53 1.76 -18.59
CA ALA A 16 7.40 1.12 -17.60
C ALA A 16 8.72 1.88 -17.44
N ALA A 17 9.22 1.96 -16.21
CA ALA A 17 10.43 2.71 -15.88
C ALA A 17 11.33 1.93 -14.90
N LEU A 18 12.65 2.06 -15.09
CA LEU A 18 13.69 1.55 -14.20
C LEU A 18 14.45 2.71 -13.55
N PHE A 19 14.51 2.72 -12.24
CA PHE A 19 15.44 3.52 -11.45
C PHE A 19 16.59 2.62 -10.99
N SER A 20 17.80 2.87 -11.46
CA SER A 20 18.99 2.06 -11.18
C SER A 20 20.23 2.92 -11.02
N GLN A 21 21.26 2.39 -10.35
CA GLN A 21 22.50 3.09 -10.07
C GLN A 21 22.27 4.43 -9.35
N PRO A 22 21.72 4.38 -8.13
CA PRO A 22 21.48 5.61 -7.37
C PRO A 22 22.78 6.38 -7.13
N VAL A 23 22.72 7.71 -7.27
CA VAL A 23 23.81 8.64 -6.91
C VAL A 23 24.08 8.56 -5.41
N SER A 24 23.02 8.43 -4.63
CA SER A 24 23.09 8.22 -3.17
C SER A 24 21.84 7.52 -2.66
N MET A 25 21.92 7.00 -1.43
CA MET A 25 20.77 6.41 -0.71
C MET A 25 20.37 7.29 0.45
N ILE A 26 19.07 7.40 0.66
CA ILE A 26 18.45 8.01 1.83
C ILE A 26 17.77 6.90 2.62
N LEU A 27 18.28 6.67 3.83
CA LEU A 27 17.82 5.58 4.71
C LEU A 27 17.49 6.16 6.09
N ALA A 28 16.42 5.68 6.70
CA ALA A 28 16.15 5.85 8.12
C ALA A 28 15.77 4.49 8.71
N ARG A 29 16.55 4.02 9.68
CA ARG A 29 16.28 2.78 10.44
C ARG A 29 15.71 3.09 11.80
N GLN A 30 16.07 4.23 12.36
CA GLN A 30 15.64 4.68 13.67
C GLN A 30 14.79 5.96 13.55
N PRO A 31 13.86 6.17 14.50
CA PRO A 31 13.02 7.37 14.51
C PRO A 31 13.82 8.69 14.47
N SER A 32 14.96 8.74 15.14
CA SER A 32 15.84 9.92 15.17
C SER A 32 16.46 10.29 13.83
N GLU A 33 16.42 9.38 12.85
CA GLU A 33 16.97 9.60 11.50
C GLU A 33 15.91 10.12 10.52
N VAL A 34 14.61 10.04 10.89
CA VAL A 34 13.49 10.28 9.96
C VAL A 34 13.46 11.71 9.47
N ASP A 35 13.58 12.69 10.36
CA ASP A 35 13.54 14.10 9.98
C ASP A 35 14.66 14.44 8.99
N THR A 36 15.90 14.04 9.32
CA THR A 36 17.05 14.24 8.43
C THR A 36 16.87 13.53 7.09
N ALA A 37 16.29 12.34 7.06
CA ALA A 37 16.05 11.60 5.82
C ALA A 37 14.98 12.28 4.95
N LEU A 38 13.90 12.78 5.54
CA LEU A 38 12.87 13.54 4.83
C LEU A 38 13.41 14.87 4.28
N ASP A 39 14.22 15.59 5.05
CA ASP A 39 14.89 16.83 4.59
C ASP A 39 15.85 16.55 3.41
N ARG A 40 16.59 15.46 3.46
CA ARG A 40 17.46 15.03 2.35
C ARG A 40 16.67 14.66 1.10
N MET A 41 15.50 14.06 1.25
CA MET A 41 14.60 13.77 0.13
C MET A 41 14.15 15.04 -0.58
N ASP A 42 13.68 16.04 0.18
CA ASP A 42 13.27 17.33 -0.39
C ASP A 42 14.45 18.09 -1.01
N ALA A 43 15.63 18.05 -0.39
CA ALA A 43 16.84 18.66 -0.93
C ALA A 43 17.24 18.03 -2.27
N ALA A 44 17.24 16.70 -2.39
CA ALA A 44 17.58 16.01 -3.64
C ALA A 44 16.60 16.36 -4.79
N LEU A 45 15.30 16.47 -4.50
CA LEU A 45 14.31 16.92 -5.49
C LEU A 45 14.57 18.36 -5.94
N ASN A 46 14.90 19.26 -5.02
CA ASN A 46 15.25 20.66 -5.32
C ASN A 46 16.56 20.80 -6.11
N GLU A 47 17.49 19.87 -5.95
CA GLU A 47 18.76 19.79 -6.71
C GLU A 47 18.56 19.18 -8.12
N GLY A 48 17.35 18.76 -8.48
CA GLY A 48 17.03 18.23 -9.81
C GLY A 48 17.10 16.71 -9.92
N TYR A 49 17.26 15.99 -8.82
CA TYR A 49 17.27 14.52 -8.80
C TYR A 49 15.87 13.92 -8.67
N TRP A 50 15.76 12.69 -9.09
CA TRP A 50 14.59 11.85 -8.91
C TRP A 50 14.74 11.00 -7.66
N ILE A 51 13.61 10.66 -7.04
CA ILE A 51 13.52 9.77 -5.90
C ILE A 51 12.68 8.57 -6.29
N ALA A 52 13.11 7.35 -5.92
CA ALA A 52 12.30 6.14 -6.00
C ALA A 52 12.65 5.19 -4.85
N GLY A 53 11.63 4.50 -4.32
CA GLY A 53 11.82 3.57 -3.20
C GLY A 53 10.55 3.40 -2.39
N TYR A 54 10.71 3.14 -1.09
CA TYR A 54 9.58 2.81 -0.22
C TYR A 54 9.66 3.44 1.17
N PHE A 55 8.50 3.49 1.80
CA PHE A 55 8.25 3.84 3.18
C PHE A 55 7.56 2.67 3.87
N SER A 56 8.13 2.14 4.95
CA SER A 56 7.51 1.10 5.76
C SER A 56 6.38 1.66 6.61
N TYR A 57 5.37 0.84 6.92
CA TYR A 57 4.21 1.23 7.72
C TYR A 57 4.61 1.88 9.05
N GLU A 58 5.67 1.39 9.67
CA GLU A 58 6.16 1.86 10.96
C GLU A 58 6.76 3.28 10.93
N LEU A 59 7.00 3.86 9.76
CA LEU A 59 7.28 5.29 9.66
C LEU A 59 6.16 6.12 10.30
N GLY A 60 4.89 5.65 10.21
CA GLY A 60 3.76 6.31 10.85
C GLY A 60 3.91 6.47 12.36
N TYR A 61 4.53 5.51 13.03
CA TYR A 61 4.84 5.60 14.47
C TYR A 61 5.98 6.58 14.75
N ALA A 62 6.91 6.74 13.81
CA ALA A 62 8.04 7.65 13.97
C ALA A 62 7.66 9.12 13.76
N ILE A 63 6.72 9.40 12.86
CA ILE A 63 6.28 10.78 12.56
C ILE A 63 5.16 11.28 13.47
N GLU A 64 4.45 10.39 14.19
CA GLU A 64 3.44 10.77 15.17
C GLU A 64 4.01 10.63 16.60
N PRO A 65 4.32 11.73 17.30
CA PRO A 65 4.98 11.68 18.61
C PRO A 65 4.25 10.83 19.66
N LYS A 66 2.91 10.75 19.59
CA LYS A 66 2.10 9.95 20.51
C LYS A 66 2.31 8.45 20.35
N LEU A 67 2.69 8.02 19.15
CA LEU A 67 2.87 6.61 18.79
C LEU A 67 4.32 6.12 18.94
N LEU A 68 5.28 7.00 19.13
CA LEU A 68 6.70 6.67 19.12
C LEU A 68 7.06 5.53 20.10
N ASN A 69 6.49 5.55 21.30
CA ASN A 69 6.72 4.53 22.31
C ASN A 69 6.01 3.18 22.02
N SER A 70 5.05 3.20 21.12
CA SER A 70 4.29 2.03 20.69
C SER A 70 4.84 1.40 19.40
N MET A 71 5.99 1.89 18.89
CA MET A 71 6.54 1.37 17.63
C MET A 71 7.01 -0.08 17.80
N PRO A 72 6.63 -1.02 16.90
CA PRO A 72 7.11 -2.39 16.91
C PRO A 72 8.64 -2.46 16.88
N LYS A 73 9.23 -3.36 17.67
CA LYS A 73 10.69 -3.51 17.78
C LYS A 73 11.26 -4.59 16.87
N ASP A 74 10.42 -5.48 16.39
CA ASP A 74 10.74 -6.63 15.53
C ASP A 74 10.81 -6.29 14.03
N ARG A 75 10.85 -5.01 13.68
CA ARG A 75 11.00 -4.53 12.29
C ARG A 75 12.25 -5.08 11.64
N ARG A 76 12.11 -5.56 10.43
CA ARG A 76 13.21 -6.10 9.62
C ARG A 76 13.67 -5.14 8.53
N GLN A 77 12.79 -4.21 8.13
CA GLN A 77 13.09 -3.22 7.10
C GLN A 77 13.31 -1.83 7.70
N PRO A 78 14.06 -0.93 7.01
CA PRO A 78 14.16 0.47 7.40
C PRO A 78 12.79 1.16 7.36
N LEU A 79 12.62 2.23 8.13
CA LEU A 79 11.41 3.06 8.13
C LEU A 79 11.19 3.71 6.76
N LEU A 80 12.27 4.08 6.07
CA LEU A 80 12.26 4.45 4.66
C LEU A 80 13.58 4.06 4.00
N SER A 81 13.49 3.74 2.70
CA SER A 81 14.63 3.43 1.83
C SER A 81 14.37 4.03 0.45
N LEU A 82 15.09 5.07 0.12
CA LEU A 82 14.92 5.85 -1.11
C LEU A 82 16.25 5.96 -1.84
N GLY A 83 16.26 5.63 -3.14
CA GLY A 83 17.37 5.94 -4.02
C GLY A 83 17.22 7.36 -4.61
N VAL A 84 18.32 8.05 -4.75
CA VAL A 84 18.43 9.34 -5.45
C VAL A 84 19.00 9.05 -6.84
N TYR A 85 18.32 9.46 -7.91
CA TYR A 85 18.67 9.11 -9.28
C TYR A 85 18.73 10.35 -10.18
N GLU A 86 19.59 10.31 -11.20
CA GLU A 86 19.63 11.38 -12.22
C GLU A 86 18.36 11.40 -13.07
N CYS A 87 17.92 10.22 -13.54
CA CYS A 87 16.69 10.06 -14.30
C CYS A 87 16.23 8.60 -14.31
N PRO A 88 14.93 8.34 -14.56
CA PRO A 88 14.46 6.99 -14.89
C PRO A 88 15.00 6.54 -16.26
N LYS A 89 15.17 5.24 -16.41
CA LYS A 89 15.58 4.54 -17.63
C LYS A 89 14.44 3.64 -18.13
N ASP A 90 14.55 3.16 -19.35
CA ASP A 90 13.63 2.15 -19.87
C ASP A 90 13.75 0.84 -19.07
N LYS A 91 12.61 0.20 -18.81
CA LYS A 91 12.57 -1.09 -18.15
C LYS A 91 13.23 -2.15 -19.04
N PRO A 92 14.16 -2.97 -18.51
CA PRO A 92 14.71 -4.08 -19.26
C PRO A 92 13.66 -5.16 -19.54
N ILE A 93 13.86 -5.91 -20.60
CA ILE A 93 13.11 -7.14 -20.85
C ILE A 93 13.69 -8.20 -19.91
N PHE A 94 12.84 -8.75 -19.06
CA PHE A 94 13.25 -9.84 -18.17
C PHE A 94 13.27 -11.16 -18.96
N GLU A 95 14.32 -11.95 -18.75
CA GLU A 95 14.37 -13.30 -19.25
C GLU A 95 13.34 -14.18 -18.54
N ASN A 96 12.68 -15.04 -19.31
CA ASN A 96 11.80 -16.04 -18.73
C ASN A 96 12.65 -17.08 -17.98
N SER A 97 12.42 -17.24 -16.71
CA SER A 97 13.00 -18.31 -15.90
C SER A 97 11.91 -19.06 -15.15
N GLU A 98 12.20 -20.28 -14.77
CA GLU A 98 11.26 -21.10 -14.01
C GLU A 98 10.97 -20.45 -12.65
N VAL A 99 9.70 -20.47 -12.27
CA VAL A 99 9.20 -19.96 -10.99
C VAL A 99 8.33 -21.03 -10.36
N TRP A 100 8.60 -21.31 -9.10
CA TRP A 100 7.80 -22.22 -8.31
C TRP A 100 7.29 -21.53 -7.05
N PHE A 101 6.01 -21.72 -6.75
CA PHE A 101 5.36 -21.24 -5.53
C PHE A 101 4.89 -22.41 -4.69
N GLY A 102 5.35 -22.47 -3.44
CA GLY A 102 4.77 -23.31 -2.40
C GLY A 102 3.41 -22.77 -1.93
N THR A 103 2.76 -23.54 -1.08
CA THR A 103 1.50 -23.13 -0.47
C THR A 103 1.75 -22.06 0.59
N PHE A 104 1.05 -20.95 0.51
CA PHE A 104 1.06 -19.92 1.54
C PHE A 104 0.35 -20.40 2.80
N THR A 105 1.07 -20.47 3.91
CA THR A 105 0.57 -20.91 5.22
C THR A 105 0.36 -19.70 6.12
N PRO A 106 -0.87 -19.45 6.60
CA PRO A 106 -1.15 -18.41 7.57
C PRO A 106 -0.36 -18.61 8.87
N GLN A 107 0.17 -17.52 9.41
CA GLN A 107 0.86 -17.54 10.70
C GLN A 107 -0.12 -17.35 11.88
N TRP A 108 -1.33 -16.97 11.59
CA TRP A 108 -2.47 -17.04 12.50
C TRP A 108 -3.44 -18.14 12.07
N SER A 109 -3.85 -18.96 13.01
CA SER A 109 -4.99 -19.85 12.84
C SER A 109 -6.30 -19.02 12.84
N ALA A 110 -7.41 -19.64 12.41
CA ALA A 110 -8.72 -19.01 12.50
C ALA A 110 -9.07 -18.63 13.97
N ALA A 111 -8.61 -19.42 14.96
CA ALA A 111 -8.83 -19.14 16.38
C ALA A 111 -8.02 -17.94 16.87
N ASP A 112 -6.76 -17.80 16.42
CA ASP A 112 -5.92 -16.64 16.75
C ASP A 112 -6.53 -15.37 16.17
N TYR A 113 -6.95 -15.42 14.90
CA TYR A 113 -7.64 -14.30 14.25
C TYR A 113 -8.94 -13.94 14.96
N GLN A 114 -9.77 -14.93 15.34
CA GLN A 114 -10.99 -14.69 16.09
C GLN A 114 -10.73 -13.96 17.41
N ASN A 115 -9.71 -14.39 18.18
CA ASN A 115 -9.34 -13.74 19.43
C ASN A 115 -8.97 -12.26 19.25
N ALA A 116 -8.16 -11.95 18.21
CA ALA A 116 -7.79 -10.58 17.89
C ALA A 116 -8.99 -9.77 17.38
N PHE A 117 -9.83 -10.37 16.52
CA PHE A 117 -11.06 -9.77 16.01
C PHE A 117 -12.02 -9.39 17.15
N GLU A 118 -12.25 -10.26 18.12
CA GLU A 118 -13.12 -9.98 19.27
C GLU A 118 -12.59 -8.81 20.11
N GLN A 119 -11.27 -8.64 20.20
CA GLN A 119 -10.70 -7.49 20.87
C GLN A 119 -10.95 -6.21 20.08
N VAL A 120 -10.74 -6.20 18.76
CA VAL A 120 -11.08 -5.06 17.88
C VAL A 120 -12.56 -4.72 18.02
N HIS A 121 -13.43 -5.73 17.95
CA HIS A 121 -14.87 -5.53 18.04
C HIS A 121 -15.31 -4.95 19.40
N ARG A 122 -14.63 -5.31 20.51
CA ARG A 122 -14.83 -4.68 21.82
C ARG A 122 -14.46 -3.20 21.81
N TYR A 123 -13.35 -2.80 21.18
CA TYR A 123 -12.97 -1.40 21.04
C TYR A 123 -13.96 -0.61 20.18
N ILE A 124 -14.49 -1.23 19.11
CA ILE A 124 -15.53 -0.61 18.29
C ILE A 124 -16.81 -0.42 19.12
N SER A 125 -17.25 -1.45 19.85
CA SER A 125 -18.45 -1.42 20.70
C SER A 125 -18.33 -0.41 21.85
N ALA A 126 -17.12 -0.19 22.36
CA ALA A 126 -16.83 0.81 23.37
C ALA A 126 -16.77 2.26 22.81
N GLY A 127 -16.76 2.42 21.47
CA GLY A 127 -16.65 3.72 20.81
C GLY A 127 -15.23 4.28 20.70
N ASP A 128 -14.21 3.46 20.98
CA ASP A 128 -12.80 3.86 20.88
C ASP A 128 -12.38 4.09 19.41
N ILE A 129 -12.89 3.24 18.52
CA ILE A 129 -12.63 3.29 17.06
C ILE A 129 -13.90 2.91 16.29
N TYR A 130 -13.97 3.32 15.03
CA TYR A 130 -15.01 2.89 14.09
C TYR A 130 -14.58 1.70 13.25
N GLN A 131 -13.27 1.60 12.98
CA GLN A 131 -12.64 0.56 12.17
C GLN A 131 -11.19 0.37 12.58
N ALA A 132 -10.71 -0.88 12.50
CA ALA A 132 -9.28 -1.19 12.43
C ALA A 132 -9.01 -2.20 11.30
N ASN A 133 -7.94 -1.99 10.55
CA ASN A 133 -7.48 -2.93 9.52
C ASN A 133 -6.60 -3.99 10.19
N LEU A 134 -7.18 -5.17 10.50
CA LEU A 134 -6.51 -6.27 11.19
C LEU A 134 -5.80 -7.17 10.18
N THR A 135 -4.50 -7.44 10.40
CA THR A 135 -3.65 -8.14 9.44
C THR A 135 -2.78 -9.21 10.06
N PHE A 136 -2.34 -10.17 9.24
CA PHE A 136 -1.44 -11.24 9.64
C PHE A 136 -0.60 -11.73 8.45
N PRO A 137 0.61 -12.27 8.69
CA PRO A 137 1.46 -12.79 7.63
C PRO A 137 1.09 -14.21 7.20
N LEU A 138 1.33 -14.50 5.90
CA LEU A 138 1.40 -15.82 5.33
C LEU A 138 2.82 -16.07 4.84
N HIS A 139 3.31 -17.29 4.99
CA HIS A 139 4.65 -17.69 4.56
C HIS A 139 4.56 -18.81 3.52
N ALA A 140 5.46 -18.76 2.52
CA ALA A 140 5.63 -19.80 1.53
C ALA A 140 7.10 -19.93 1.12
N GLU A 141 7.50 -21.11 0.68
CA GLU A 141 8.73 -21.30 -0.07
C GLU A 141 8.48 -20.86 -1.52
N ILE A 142 9.39 -20.07 -2.10
CA ILE A 142 9.27 -19.56 -3.46
C ILE A 142 10.65 -19.61 -4.14
N HIS A 143 10.72 -20.23 -5.31
CA HIS A 143 11.93 -20.33 -6.10
C HIS A 143 11.82 -19.55 -7.41
N GLY A 144 12.91 -18.93 -7.81
CA GLY A 144 13.02 -18.11 -9.01
C GLY A 144 13.68 -16.76 -8.71
N THR A 145 14.05 -16.04 -9.75
CA THR A 145 14.54 -14.68 -9.61
C THR A 145 13.38 -13.72 -9.31
N SER A 146 13.65 -12.62 -8.63
CA SER A 146 12.62 -11.62 -8.29
C SER A 146 11.94 -11.06 -9.55
N GLU A 147 12.68 -10.89 -10.64
CA GLU A 147 12.17 -10.45 -11.95
C GLU A 147 11.22 -11.47 -12.58
N ALA A 148 11.54 -12.76 -12.50
CA ALA A 148 10.70 -13.83 -13.03
C ALA A 148 9.41 -13.97 -12.21
N ILE A 149 9.52 -13.90 -10.88
CA ILE A 149 8.37 -13.90 -9.96
C ILE A 149 7.48 -12.70 -10.25
N PHE A 150 8.06 -11.49 -10.37
CA PHE A 150 7.34 -10.27 -10.73
C PHE A 150 6.61 -10.41 -12.06
N SER A 151 7.25 -11.01 -13.07
CA SER A 151 6.63 -11.26 -14.37
C SER A 151 5.50 -12.28 -14.29
N THR A 152 5.67 -13.35 -13.50
CA THR A 152 4.69 -14.42 -13.31
C THR A 152 3.45 -13.94 -12.55
N LEU A 153 3.62 -13.06 -11.58
CA LEU A 153 2.51 -12.47 -10.81
C LEU A 153 1.70 -11.43 -11.60
N LYS A 154 2.02 -11.19 -12.87
CA LYS A 154 1.26 -10.29 -13.74
C LYS A 154 -0.18 -10.80 -13.88
N GLN A 155 -1.12 -10.16 -13.22
CA GLN A 155 -2.55 -10.37 -13.39
C GLN A 155 -3.10 -9.40 -14.44
N ALA A 156 -4.25 -9.75 -15.03
CA ALA A 156 -4.84 -8.93 -16.09
C ALA A 156 -5.28 -7.56 -15.56
N LYS A 157 -4.74 -6.49 -16.12
CA LYS A 157 -5.21 -5.07 -16.10
C LYS A 157 -5.72 -4.44 -14.77
N GLN A 158 -5.52 -5.04 -13.60
CA GLN A 158 -6.03 -4.50 -12.33
C GLN A 158 -5.01 -3.77 -11.47
N GLU A 159 -3.74 -3.89 -11.83
CA GLU A 159 -2.65 -3.45 -10.95
C GLU A 159 -1.97 -2.25 -11.58
N ASN A 160 -2.49 -1.07 -11.29
CA ASN A 160 -1.96 0.17 -11.85
C ASN A 160 -0.58 0.52 -11.26
N TYR A 161 -0.26 0.02 -10.03
CA TYR A 161 0.92 0.41 -9.27
C TYR A 161 1.85 -0.78 -8.99
N ARG A 162 2.09 -1.61 -10.01
CA ARG A 162 3.01 -2.74 -9.88
C ARG A 162 4.45 -2.25 -9.81
N THR A 163 5.17 -2.73 -8.81
CA THR A 163 6.54 -2.32 -8.56
C THR A 163 7.38 -3.49 -8.08
N LEU A 164 8.63 -3.57 -8.56
CA LEU A 164 9.66 -4.47 -8.07
C LEU A 164 10.80 -3.63 -7.50
N VAL A 165 11.18 -3.88 -6.23
CA VAL A 165 12.37 -3.30 -5.61
C VAL A 165 13.36 -4.43 -5.36
N ILE A 166 14.53 -4.37 -6.01
CA ILE A 166 15.65 -5.29 -5.81
C ILE A 166 16.70 -4.56 -4.98
N GLN A 167 17.11 -5.15 -3.87
CA GLN A 167 18.00 -4.47 -2.93
C GLN A 167 18.98 -5.43 -2.26
N GLU A 168 20.19 -4.94 -2.00
CA GLU A 168 21.25 -5.70 -1.32
C GLU A 168 20.96 -5.84 0.19
N ASN A 169 21.14 -7.04 0.74
CA ASN A 169 21.04 -7.32 2.18
C ASN A 169 19.66 -7.03 2.82
N GLN A 170 18.63 -6.94 2.01
CA GLN A 170 17.23 -6.80 2.43
C GLN A 170 16.36 -7.69 1.55
N PRO A 171 15.18 -8.10 2.00
CA PRO A 171 14.22 -8.79 1.11
C PRO A 171 13.88 -7.94 -0.10
N ASP A 172 13.81 -8.56 -1.27
CA ASP A 172 13.22 -7.92 -2.44
C ASP A 172 11.71 -7.72 -2.23
N ILE A 173 11.17 -6.67 -2.83
CA ILE A 173 9.77 -6.28 -2.66
C ILE A 173 9.07 -6.39 -4.01
N ILE A 174 8.05 -7.23 -4.09
CA ILE A 174 7.21 -7.40 -5.27
C ILE A 174 5.81 -6.92 -4.92
N SER A 175 5.46 -5.72 -5.36
CA SER A 175 4.14 -5.12 -5.10
C SER A 175 3.24 -5.23 -6.32
N CYS A 176 2.05 -5.77 -6.12
CA CYS A 176 0.95 -5.82 -7.08
C CYS A 176 -0.22 -4.96 -6.61
N SER A 177 0.09 -3.77 -6.13
CA SER A 177 -0.90 -2.88 -5.52
C SER A 177 -1.91 -2.34 -6.54
N PRO A 178 -3.20 -2.38 -6.22
CA PRO A 178 -4.24 -1.72 -7.01
C PRO A 178 -4.53 -0.29 -6.54
N GLU A 179 -4.02 0.13 -5.38
CA GLU A 179 -4.48 1.32 -4.67
C GLU A 179 -3.47 2.47 -4.71
N LEU A 180 -3.96 3.65 -5.12
CA LEU A 180 -3.21 4.89 -5.06
C LEU A 180 -3.22 5.43 -3.63
N PHE A 181 -2.03 5.66 -3.05
CA PHE A 181 -1.91 6.43 -1.82
C PHE A 181 -2.08 7.91 -2.11
N PHE A 182 -1.22 8.48 -2.95
CA PHE A 182 -1.42 9.79 -3.52
C PHE A 182 -0.68 9.97 -4.84
N ASN A 183 -1.19 10.89 -5.65
CA ASN A 183 -0.54 11.45 -6.82
C ASN A 183 -0.45 12.97 -6.65
N LEU A 184 0.68 13.56 -7.01
CA LEU A 184 0.91 15.00 -7.06
C LEU A 184 1.29 15.37 -8.50
N ASP A 185 0.54 16.29 -9.11
CA ASP A 185 0.87 16.80 -10.43
C ASP A 185 1.80 18.03 -10.38
N ARG A 186 2.23 18.51 -11.57
CA ARG A 186 3.12 19.68 -11.70
C ARG A 186 2.51 20.97 -11.17
N ASP A 187 1.19 21.07 -11.20
CA ASP A 187 0.47 22.26 -10.75
C ASP A 187 0.19 22.22 -9.24
N GLY A 188 0.67 21.17 -8.55
CA GLY A 188 0.50 20.96 -7.12
C GLY A 188 -0.89 20.45 -6.75
N MET A 189 -1.63 19.85 -7.69
CA MET A 189 -2.87 19.14 -7.38
C MET A 189 -2.54 17.78 -6.75
N LEU A 190 -2.91 17.62 -5.50
CA LEU A 190 -2.79 16.40 -4.73
C LEU A 190 -4.08 15.59 -4.85
N GLU A 191 -3.95 14.32 -5.25
CA GLU A 191 -5.07 13.39 -5.40
C GLU A 191 -4.86 12.16 -4.53
N THR A 192 -5.93 11.66 -3.90
CA THR A 192 -5.99 10.32 -3.28
C THR A 192 -7.20 9.57 -3.80
N ARG A 193 -7.09 8.23 -3.90
CA ARG A 193 -8.17 7.40 -4.45
C ARG A 193 -8.40 6.14 -3.62
N PRO A 194 -9.11 6.25 -2.49
CA PRO A 194 -9.43 5.08 -1.66
C PRO A 194 -10.39 4.13 -2.38
N MET A 195 -10.23 2.85 -2.06
CA MET A 195 -11.03 1.75 -2.60
C MET A 195 -11.70 1.00 -1.43
N LYS A 196 -13.02 0.87 -1.48
CA LYS A 196 -13.81 0.06 -0.53
C LYS A 196 -14.98 -0.58 -1.26
N GLY A 197 -15.24 -1.84 -0.94
CA GLY A 197 -16.28 -2.60 -1.60
C GLY A 197 -15.84 -3.22 -2.93
N THR A 198 -15.99 -4.54 -3.05
CA THR A 198 -15.57 -5.32 -4.21
C THR A 198 -16.64 -6.35 -4.54
N GLN A 199 -16.95 -6.51 -5.83
CA GLN A 199 -17.78 -7.59 -6.34
C GLN A 199 -17.07 -8.31 -7.48
N PRO A 200 -17.20 -9.64 -7.60
CA PRO A 200 -16.61 -10.38 -8.71
C PRO A 200 -17.27 -9.99 -10.04
N ARG A 201 -16.52 -10.15 -11.14
CA ARG A 201 -17.10 -10.11 -12.49
C ARG A 201 -17.85 -11.40 -12.80
N SER A 202 -18.81 -11.32 -13.70
CA SER A 202 -19.52 -12.48 -14.24
C SER A 202 -19.38 -12.55 -15.76
N SER A 203 -19.26 -13.77 -16.32
CA SER A 203 -19.32 -13.99 -17.75
C SER A 203 -20.73 -13.79 -18.33
N ASP A 204 -21.78 -13.86 -17.49
CA ASP A 204 -23.14 -13.50 -17.85
C ASP A 204 -23.33 -11.99 -17.72
N PRO A 205 -23.61 -11.26 -18.82
CA PRO A 205 -23.74 -9.80 -18.81
C PRO A 205 -24.85 -9.29 -17.89
N THR A 206 -25.94 -10.05 -17.72
CA THR A 206 -27.05 -9.67 -16.84
C THR A 206 -26.60 -9.72 -15.38
N LYS A 207 -26.02 -10.84 -14.98
CA LYS A 207 -25.49 -11.03 -13.62
C LYS A 207 -24.34 -10.06 -13.32
N ASP A 208 -23.47 -9.76 -14.30
CA ASP A 208 -22.39 -8.78 -14.15
C ASP A 208 -22.94 -7.38 -13.85
N LYS A 209 -24.01 -6.98 -14.56
CA LYS A 209 -24.68 -5.71 -14.31
C LYS A 209 -25.39 -5.67 -12.96
N GLU A 210 -25.99 -6.78 -12.53
CA GLU A 210 -26.61 -6.90 -11.19
C GLU A 210 -25.57 -6.74 -10.08
N LEU A 211 -24.44 -7.42 -10.17
CA LEU A 211 -23.33 -7.31 -9.23
C LEU A 211 -22.78 -5.88 -9.13
N LYS A 212 -22.64 -5.22 -10.30
CA LYS A 212 -22.22 -3.81 -10.35
C LYS A 212 -23.25 -2.89 -9.68
N SER A 213 -24.54 -3.08 -9.97
CA SER A 213 -25.60 -2.27 -9.36
C SER A 213 -25.71 -2.54 -7.86
N PHE A 214 -25.63 -3.81 -7.45
CA PHE A 214 -25.59 -4.16 -6.02
C PHE A 214 -24.48 -3.40 -5.28
N LEU A 215 -23.26 -3.41 -5.81
CA LEU A 215 -22.14 -2.70 -5.20
C LEU A 215 -22.39 -1.19 -5.12
N ALA A 216 -22.99 -0.60 -6.15
CA ALA A 216 -23.28 0.84 -6.19
C ALA A 216 -24.30 1.27 -5.13
N ASP A 217 -25.29 0.39 -4.83
CA ASP A 217 -26.42 0.71 -3.96
C ASP A 217 -26.27 0.15 -2.53
N ASP A 218 -25.24 -0.67 -2.28
CA ASP A 218 -25.05 -1.34 -0.98
C ASP A 218 -24.71 -0.32 0.14
N PRO A 219 -25.59 -0.18 1.16
CA PRO A 219 -25.43 0.81 2.21
C PRO A 219 -24.13 0.62 3.03
N LYS A 220 -23.71 -0.64 3.26
CA LYS A 220 -22.50 -0.96 4.03
C LYS A 220 -21.26 -0.47 3.30
N ASN A 221 -21.06 -0.87 2.03
CA ASN A 221 -19.90 -0.46 1.24
C ASN A 221 -19.84 1.06 1.06
N ARG A 222 -20.99 1.71 0.89
CA ARG A 222 -21.07 3.19 0.82
C ARG A 222 -20.67 3.85 2.13
N ALA A 223 -21.13 3.34 3.28
CA ALA A 223 -20.79 3.88 4.60
C ALA A 223 -19.29 3.74 4.90
N GLU A 224 -18.70 2.56 4.61
CA GLU A 224 -17.27 2.32 4.77
C GLU A 224 -16.44 3.23 3.86
N ASN A 225 -16.83 3.37 2.59
CA ASN A 225 -16.15 4.26 1.66
C ASN A 225 -16.23 5.73 2.12
N LEU A 226 -17.40 6.20 2.55
CA LEU A 226 -17.61 7.56 3.04
C LEU A 226 -16.74 7.87 4.26
N MET A 227 -16.63 6.93 5.19
CA MET A 227 -15.80 7.09 6.38
C MET A 227 -14.32 7.30 5.98
N ILE A 228 -13.80 6.55 5.01
CA ILE A 228 -12.43 6.72 4.53
C ILE A 228 -12.28 8.02 3.74
N VAL A 229 -13.27 8.40 2.94
CA VAL A 229 -13.27 9.70 2.25
C VAL A 229 -13.17 10.86 3.25
N ASP A 230 -13.94 10.83 4.34
CA ASP A 230 -13.89 11.88 5.35
C ASP A 230 -12.54 11.92 6.09
N LEU A 231 -11.96 10.75 6.39
CA LEU A 231 -10.62 10.65 6.97
C LEU A 231 -9.56 11.28 6.06
N LEU A 232 -9.55 10.93 4.77
CA LEU A 232 -8.59 11.46 3.80
C LEU A 232 -8.83 12.95 3.49
N ARG A 233 -10.08 13.42 3.47
CA ARG A 233 -10.39 14.86 3.38
C ARG A 233 -9.79 15.62 4.54
N ASN A 234 -9.90 15.08 5.76
CA ASN A 234 -9.28 15.68 6.94
C ASN A 234 -7.74 15.73 6.77
N ASP A 235 -7.11 14.65 6.34
CA ASP A 235 -5.66 14.57 6.12
C ASP A 235 -5.21 15.60 5.07
N LEU A 236 -5.87 15.66 3.89
CA LEU A 236 -5.57 16.66 2.86
C LEU A 236 -5.77 18.10 3.35
N SER A 237 -6.78 18.35 4.17
CA SER A 237 -7.08 19.69 4.68
C SER A 237 -5.96 20.29 5.53
N ARG A 238 -5.07 19.45 6.08
CA ARG A 238 -3.91 19.88 6.88
C ARG A 238 -2.82 20.56 6.04
N ILE A 239 -2.73 20.23 4.73
CA ILE A 239 -1.65 20.67 3.85
C ILE A 239 -2.13 21.33 2.55
N CYS A 240 -3.40 21.24 2.22
CA CYS A 240 -4.00 21.87 1.05
C CYS A 240 -4.54 23.27 1.37
N ARG A 241 -4.66 24.10 0.34
CA ARG A 241 -5.25 25.46 0.48
C ARG A 241 -6.67 25.36 1.02
N PRO A 242 -7.05 26.23 1.96
CA PRO A 242 -8.41 26.25 2.48
C PRO A 242 -9.46 26.35 1.35
N GLY A 243 -10.48 25.49 1.42
CA GLY A 243 -11.55 25.43 0.41
C GLY A 243 -11.19 24.73 -0.90
N SER A 244 -9.95 24.25 -1.10
CA SER A 244 -9.54 23.53 -2.31
C SER A 244 -9.85 22.03 -2.26
N VAL A 245 -9.99 21.44 -1.06
CA VAL A 245 -10.28 20.01 -0.92
C VAL A 245 -11.69 19.72 -1.42
N LYS A 246 -11.78 18.83 -2.41
CA LYS A 246 -13.03 18.44 -3.10
C LYS A 246 -13.09 16.92 -3.25
N VAL A 247 -14.31 16.41 -3.42
CA VAL A 247 -14.59 15.01 -3.79
C VAL A 247 -15.32 15.02 -5.14
N PRO A 248 -14.58 15.13 -6.25
CA PRO A 248 -15.23 15.20 -7.58
C PRO A 248 -15.92 13.90 -7.99
N GLN A 249 -15.50 12.76 -7.44
CA GLN A 249 -16.10 11.45 -7.68
C GLN A 249 -16.30 10.74 -6.34
N LEU A 250 -17.54 10.36 -6.04
CA LEU A 250 -17.93 9.67 -4.82
C LEU A 250 -18.70 8.40 -5.20
N PHE A 251 -18.27 7.24 -4.66
CA PHE A 251 -18.88 5.91 -4.89
C PHE A 251 -18.91 5.48 -6.35
N GLU A 252 -17.89 5.83 -7.13
CA GLU A 252 -17.79 5.39 -8.53
C GLU A 252 -17.46 3.89 -8.58
N ILE A 253 -18.14 3.16 -9.47
CA ILE A 253 -17.86 1.74 -9.69
C ILE A 253 -16.97 1.57 -10.91
N GLU A 254 -15.71 1.31 -10.67
CA GLU A 254 -14.74 0.94 -11.70
C GLU A 254 -14.86 -0.57 -11.98
N SER A 255 -14.92 -0.91 -13.27
CA SER A 255 -15.00 -2.30 -13.71
C SER A 255 -13.68 -2.75 -14.29
N TYR A 256 -13.03 -3.67 -13.59
CA TYR A 256 -11.78 -4.32 -14.00
C TYR A 256 -12.07 -5.68 -14.64
N SER A 257 -11.05 -6.39 -15.06
CA SER A 257 -11.20 -7.70 -15.72
C SER A 257 -11.79 -8.77 -14.82
N THR A 258 -11.54 -8.72 -13.51
CA THR A 258 -11.92 -9.76 -12.54
C THR A 258 -12.89 -9.29 -11.46
N VAL A 259 -12.96 -7.98 -11.22
CA VAL A 259 -13.85 -7.40 -10.19
C VAL A 259 -14.46 -6.07 -10.62
N HIS A 260 -15.57 -5.71 -9.97
CA HIS A 260 -16.05 -4.34 -9.82
C HIS A 260 -15.54 -3.81 -8.49
N GLN A 261 -15.05 -2.56 -8.47
CA GLN A 261 -14.48 -1.92 -7.29
C GLN A 261 -15.14 -0.57 -7.07
N MET A 262 -15.59 -0.29 -5.84
CA MET A 262 -16.06 1.04 -5.49
C MET A 262 -14.87 1.93 -5.11
N THR A 263 -14.75 3.07 -5.78
CA THR A 263 -13.69 4.07 -5.55
C THR A 263 -14.28 5.44 -5.29
N SER A 264 -13.52 6.29 -4.63
CA SER A 264 -13.83 7.71 -4.54
C SER A 264 -12.56 8.51 -4.81
N ARG A 265 -12.71 9.69 -5.39
CA ARG A 265 -11.59 10.57 -5.73
C ARG A 265 -11.62 11.81 -4.87
N ILE A 266 -10.55 12.07 -4.12
CA ILE A 266 -10.39 13.28 -3.31
C ILE A 266 -9.20 14.05 -3.87
N VAL A 267 -9.39 15.36 -4.09
CA VAL A 267 -8.35 16.25 -4.60
C VAL A 267 -8.22 17.49 -3.74
N GLY A 268 -7.02 18.08 -3.74
CA GLY A 268 -6.77 19.34 -3.05
C GLY A 268 -5.53 20.03 -3.62
N GLN A 269 -5.55 21.36 -3.68
CA GLN A 269 -4.40 22.15 -4.11
C GLN A 269 -3.41 22.28 -2.95
N LEU A 270 -2.20 21.76 -3.11
CA LEU A 270 -1.13 21.89 -2.11
C LEU A 270 -0.86 23.36 -1.79
N GLN A 271 -0.61 23.69 -0.52
CA GLN A 271 -0.22 25.04 -0.12
C GLN A 271 1.17 25.38 -0.64
N ALA A 272 1.38 26.65 -0.96
CA ALA A 272 2.71 27.12 -1.36
C ALA A 272 3.75 26.88 -0.24
N GLY A 273 4.94 26.45 -0.62
CA GLY A 273 6.03 26.15 0.32
C GLY A 273 5.90 24.80 1.04
N LYS A 274 4.90 23.98 0.67
CA LYS A 274 4.81 22.61 1.12
C LYS A 274 5.60 21.68 0.18
N HIS A 275 6.29 20.71 0.76
CA HIS A 275 7.15 19.75 0.10
C HIS A 275 6.62 18.32 0.21
N LEU A 276 7.29 17.37 -0.43
CA LEU A 276 6.92 15.97 -0.37
C LEU A 276 6.94 15.42 1.07
N SER A 277 7.89 15.84 1.88
CA SER A 277 7.97 15.49 3.31
C SER A 277 6.73 15.91 4.09
N ASP A 278 6.17 17.10 3.81
CA ASP A 278 4.92 17.56 4.46
C ASP A 278 3.73 16.65 4.09
N ILE A 279 3.68 16.15 2.83
CA ILE A 279 2.64 15.23 2.38
C ILE A 279 2.71 13.93 3.19
N PHE A 280 3.91 13.33 3.32
CA PHE A 280 4.07 12.13 4.15
C PHE A 280 3.73 12.40 5.62
N ARG A 281 4.16 13.51 6.21
CA ARG A 281 3.81 13.85 7.61
C ARG A 281 2.31 14.03 7.82
N ALA A 282 1.57 14.48 6.82
CA ALA A 282 0.13 14.70 6.95
C ALA A 282 -0.70 13.45 6.67
N LEU A 283 -0.34 12.67 5.65
CA LEU A 283 -1.18 11.57 5.14
C LEU A 283 -0.77 10.19 5.66
N PHE A 284 0.54 9.98 5.93
CA PHE A 284 1.06 8.64 6.21
C PHE A 284 0.82 8.16 7.64
N PRO A 285 0.52 6.86 7.85
CA PRO A 285 0.15 5.88 6.82
C PRO A 285 -1.25 6.16 6.27
N CYS A 286 -1.56 5.55 5.11
CA CYS A 286 -2.86 5.74 4.47
C CYS A 286 -4.01 5.35 5.41
N GLY A 287 -5.07 6.15 5.42
CA GLY A 287 -6.23 5.92 6.28
C GLY A 287 -6.99 4.63 5.97
N SER A 288 -7.00 4.20 4.69
CA SER A 288 -7.72 3.00 4.23
C SER A 288 -7.19 1.70 4.83
N ILE A 289 -5.90 1.67 5.23
CA ILE A 289 -5.19 0.48 5.75
C ILE A 289 -4.83 0.58 7.23
N THR A 290 -5.29 1.62 7.92
CA THR A 290 -5.11 1.82 9.36
C THR A 290 -6.45 1.62 10.08
N GLY A 291 -7.22 2.65 10.18
CA GLY A 291 -8.53 2.69 10.82
C GLY A 291 -8.90 4.11 11.23
N ALA A 292 -10.03 4.25 11.88
CA ALA A 292 -10.56 5.55 12.27
C ALA A 292 -11.03 5.53 13.73
N PRO A 293 -10.58 6.47 14.58
CA PRO A 293 -9.51 7.47 14.40
C PRO A 293 -8.12 6.83 14.23
N LYS A 294 -7.28 7.40 13.32
CA LYS A 294 -6.01 6.79 12.86
C LYS A 294 -5.07 6.42 14.02
N ILE A 295 -4.75 7.37 14.91
CA ILE A 295 -3.81 7.17 16.01
C ILE A 295 -4.26 6.01 16.91
N ARG A 296 -5.53 6.05 17.35
CA ARG A 296 -6.07 5.00 18.23
C ARG A 296 -6.11 3.63 17.57
N ALA A 297 -6.48 3.57 16.29
CA ALA A 297 -6.44 2.34 15.52
C ALA A 297 -5.02 1.77 15.43
N MET A 298 -4.00 2.61 15.21
CA MET A 298 -2.59 2.16 15.16
C MET A 298 -2.10 1.63 16.51
N GLU A 299 -2.50 2.20 17.65
CA GLU A 299 -2.20 1.66 18.98
C GLU A 299 -2.78 0.25 19.15
N ILE A 300 -4.05 0.06 18.78
CA ILE A 300 -4.75 -1.22 18.88
C ILE A 300 -4.13 -2.26 17.95
N ILE A 301 -3.86 -1.90 16.70
CA ILE A 301 -3.19 -2.76 15.71
C ILE A 301 -1.86 -3.28 16.27
N ASN A 302 -1.01 -2.38 16.78
CA ASN A 302 0.29 -2.78 17.33
C ASN A 302 0.16 -3.71 18.55
N ALA A 303 -0.89 -3.56 19.35
CA ALA A 303 -1.10 -4.42 20.52
C ALA A 303 -1.60 -5.82 20.15
N LEU A 304 -2.22 -5.99 18.99
CA LEU A 304 -2.90 -7.22 18.58
C LEU A 304 -2.18 -8.00 17.50
N GLU A 305 -1.53 -7.33 16.55
CA GLU A 305 -0.85 -8.01 15.43
C GLU A 305 0.41 -8.75 15.88
N PRO A 306 0.72 -9.91 15.24
CA PRO A 306 1.77 -10.82 15.70
C PRO A 306 3.18 -10.30 15.39
N SER A 307 3.32 -9.35 14.46
CA SER A 307 4.60 -8.82 14.00
C SER A 307 4.45 -7.46 13.33
N ALA A 308 5.57 -6.75 13.19
CA ALA A 308 5.66 -5.54 12.38
C ALA A 308 5.20 -5.80 10.94
N ARG A 309 4.58 -4.80 10.33
CA ARG A 309 4.08 -4.86 8.94
C ARG A 309 5.19 -4.65 7.91
N ASP A 310 6.27 -3.98 8.31
CA ASP A 310 7.36 -3.59 7.42
C ASP A 310 6.83 -2.75 6.22
N VAL A 311 7.16 -3.09 4.96
CA VAL A 311 6.64 -2.37 3.80
C VAL A 311 5.15 -2.60 3.56
N TYR A 312 4.58 -3.71 4.04
CA TYR A 312 3.14 -3.96 3.88
C TYR A 312 2.33 -2.86 4.58
N CYS A 313 1.30 -2.34 3.90
CA CYS A 313 0.55 -1.16 4.34
C CYS A 313 1.40 0.13 4.46
N GLY A 314 2.63 0.09 4.01
CA GLY A 314 3.44 1.28 3.75
C GLY A 314 3.15 1.86 2.36
N SER A 315 4.18 2.37 1.69
CA SER A 315 4.03 3.00 0.38
C SER A 315 5.28 2.82 -0.47
N ILE A 316 5.09 2.57 -1.77
CA ILE A 316 6.18 2.48 -2.75
C ILE A 316 5.86 3.44 -3.87
N GLY A 317 6.86 4.20 -4.33
CA GLY A 317 6.61 5.17 -5.39
C GLY A 317 7.85 5.91 -5.83
N TRP A 318 7.60 6.98 -6.57
CA TRP A 318 8.60 7.85 -7.14
C TRP A 318 8.20 9.33 -7.00
N ALA A 319 9.20 10.20 -7.03
CA ALA A 319 9.03 11.65 -7.13
C ALA A 319 10.03 12.24 -8.13
N ALA A 320 9.60 13.26 -8.85
CA ALA A 320 10.33 13.95 -9.89
C ALA A 320 10.74 15.36 -9.44
N PRO A 321 11.86 15.90 -9.95
CA PRO A 321 12.28 17.27 -9.63
C PRO A 321 11.33 18.35 -10.17
N ASP A 322 10.41 18.00 -11.07
CA ASP A 322 9.38 18.90 -11.58
C ASP A 322 8.12 19.00 -10.70
N GLY A 323 8.17 18.43 -9.49
CA GLY A 323 7.10 18.46 -8.50
C GLY A 323 6.13 17.29 -8.57
N ARG A 324 6.16 16.46 -9.63
CA ARG A 324 5.29 15.27 -9.72
C ARG A 324 5.75 14.18 -8.76
N ALA A 325 4.77 13.47 -8.19
CA ALA A 325 5.04 12.28 -7.40
C ALA A 325 3.85 11.31 -7.49
N GLU A 326 4.14 10.01 -7.41
CA GLU A 326 3.12 8.98 -7.34
C GLU A 326 3.57 7.88 -6.38
N PHE A 327 2.71 7.59 -5.40
CA PHE A 327 2.94 6.58 -4.38
C PHE A 327 1.71 5.71 -4.21
N ASN A 328 1.92 4.40 -4.14
CA ASN A 328 0.87 3.42 -3.88
C ASN A 328 0.68 3.16 -2.38
N VAL A 329 -0.42 2.49 -2.04
CA VAL A 329 -0.55 1.76 -0.77
C VAL A 329 0.05 0.38 -0.97
N ALA A 330 1.10 0.01 -0.23
CA ALA A 330 1.80 -1.26 -0.44
C ALA A 330 1.02 -2.46 0.11
N ILE A 331 -0.11 -2.77 -0.51
CA ILE A 331 -0.89 -3.99 -0.31
C ILE A 331 -0.68 -4.96 -1.47
N ARG A 332 -1.05 -6.22 -1.33
CA ARG A 332 -0.70 -7.29 -2.29
C ARG A 332 0.80 -7.29 -2.59
N THR A 333 1.59 -7.20 -1.52
CA THR A 333 3.02 -7.00 -1.59
C THR A 333 3.73 -8.18 -0.94
N LEU A 334 4.58 -8.84 -1.73
CA LEU A 334 5.39 -9.99 -1.34
C LEU A 334 6.80 -9.51 -0.98
N LEU A 335 7.30 -9.94 0.16
CA LEU A 335 8.70 -9.85 0.55
C LEU A 335 9.39 -11.18 0.23
N LEU A 336 10.49 -11.13 -0.51
CA LEU A 336 11.23 -12.31 -0.96
C LEU A 336 12.68 -12.26 -0.49
N ALA A 337 13.13 -13.27 0.25
CA ALA A 337 14.52 -13.45 0.65
C ALA A 337 14.88 -14.93 0.77
N ASN A 338 15.97 -15.36 0.18
CA ASN A 338 16.50 -16.73 0.36
C ASN A 338 15.46 -17.84 0.13
N ASN A 339 14.71 -17.77 -0.96
CA ASN A 339 13.60 -18.66 -1.28
C ASN A 339 12.44 -18.64 -0.27
N PHE A 340 12.40 -17.68 0.61
CA PHE A 340 11.33 -17.48 1.56
C PHE A 340 10.49 -16.27 1.14
N GLY A 341 9.17 -16.49 0.97
CA GLY A 341 8.20 -15.47 0.64
C GLY A 341 7.29 -15.17 1.84
N GLN A 342 7.16 -13.89 2.19
CA GLN A 342 6.17 -13.41 3.16
C GLN A 342 5.17 -12.50 2.46
N LEU A 343 3.90 -12.81 2.63
CA LEU A 343 2.76 -12.04 2.14
C LEU A 343 1.84 -11.72 3.31
N ASN A 344 1.66 -10.44 3.63
CA ASN A 344 0.70 -10.05 4.64
C ASN A 344 -0.68 -9.82 4.00
N VAL A 345 -1.73 -10.20 4.73
CA VAL A 345 -3.13 -10.06 4.33
C VAL A 345 -3.98 -9.56 5.50
N GLY A 346 -5.16 -9.02 5.22
CA GLY A 346 -6.08 -8.57 6.24
C GLY A 346 -7.25 -7.77 5.67
N GLY A 347 -8.05 -7.23 6.54
CA GLY A 347 -9.23 -6.46 6.19
C GLY A 347 -9.65 -5.46 7.26
N GLY A 348 -10.52 -4.54 6.88
CA GLY A 348 -11.07 -3.53 7.78
C GLY A 348 -12.22 -4.09 8.61
N VAL A 349 -11.98 -4.38 9.87
CA VAL A 349 -13.00 -4.82 10.81
C VAL A 349 -13.87 -3.63 11.22
N VAL A 350 -15.19 -3.74 11.02
CA VAL A 350 -16.22 -2.78 11.41
C VAL A 350 -17.25 -3.46 12.31
N TYR A 351 -18.22 -2.70 12.82
CA TYR A 351 -19.21 -3.21 13.78
C TYR A 351 -20.00 -4.43 13.26
N ASP A 352 -20.38 -4.43 11.99
CA ASP A 352 -21.18 -5.51 11.36
C ASP A 352 -20.32 -6.65 10.78
N SER A 353 -18.99 -6.62 10.99
CA SER A 353 -18.09 -7.69 10.56
C SER A 353 -18.26 -8.96 11.40
N THR A 354 -17.96 -10.12 10.80
CA THR A 354 -17.80 -11.40 11.51
C THR A 354 -16.37 -11.92 11.33
N ALA A 355 -15.83 -12.57 12.35
CA ALA A 355 -14.45 -13.07 12.32
C ALA A 355 -14.22 -14.06 11.17
N GLU A 356 -15.17 -14.96 10.92
CA GLU A 356 -15.09 -15.96 9.86
C GLU A 356 -15.01 -15.28 8.48
N SER A 357 -15.94 -14.35 8.19
CA SER A 357 -15.97 -13.66 6.90
C SER A 357 -14.72 -12.84 6.63
N GLU A 358 -14.22 -12.10 7.65
CA GLU A 358 -13.00 -11.28 7.50
C GLU A 358 -11.74 -12.14 7.34
N TYR A 359 -11.65 -13.28 8.03
CA TYR A 359 -10.56 -14.23 7.87
C TYR A 359 -10.53 -14.85 6.47
N GLU A 360 -11.69 -15.31 5.98
CA GLU A 360 -11.83 -15.87 4.63
C GLU A 360 -11.50 -14.81 3.55
N GLU A 361 -11.98 -13.57 3.72
CA GLU A 361 -11.66 -12.46 2.82
C GLU A 361 -10.17 -12.17 2.81
N ALA A 362 -9.50 -12.17 3.97
CA ALA A 362 -8.06 -11.98 4.08
C ALA A 362 -7.30 -13.07 3.30
N LEU A 363 -7.66 -14.34 3.48
CA LEU A 363 -7.07 -15.46 2.73
C LEU A 363 -7.38 -15.38 1.23
N TRP A 364 -8.57 -14.93 0.86
CA TRP A 364 -8.92 -14.73 -0.54
C TRP A 364 -8.02 -13.69 -1.22
N LYS A 365 -7.64 -12.64 -0.52
CA LYS A 365 -6.71 -11.60 -1.02
C LYS A 365 -5.32 -12.14 -1.34
N ALA A 366 -4.90 -13.27 -0.76
CA ALA A 366 -3.63 -13.92 -1.09
C ALA A 366 -3.64 -14.68 -2.42
N ARG A 367 -4.81 -14.96 -3.00
CA ARG A 367 -4.93 -15.81 -4.20
C ARG A 367 -4.19 -15.28 -5.43
N PHE A 368 -3.88 -13.99 -5.51
CA PHE A 368 -3.09 -13.43 -6.60
C PHE A 368 -1.68 -14.06 -6.67
N ALA A 369 -1.12 -14.48 -5.52
CA ALA A 369 0.18 -15.14 -5.41
C ALA A 369 0.10 -16.67 -5.38
N GLN A 370 -1.10 -17.26 -5.30
CA GLN A 370 -1.35 -18.71 -5.30
C GLN A 370 -1.57 -19.21 -6.73
N LYS A 371 -0.57 -19.12 -7.58
CA LYS A 371 -0.63 -19.80 -8.88
C LYS A 371 -0.21 -21.26 -8.68
N SER A 372 -1.03 -22.20 -9.20
CA SER A 372 -0.62 -23.60 -9.33
C SER A 372 0.71 -23.67 -10.05
N PRO A 373 1.64 -24.57 -9.67
CA PRO A 373 2.88 -24.74 -10.39
C PRO A 373 2.56 -24.99 -11.86
N VAL A 374 3.08 -24.15 -12.74
CA VAL A 374 3.09 -24.44 -14.17
C VAL A 374 4.09 -25.57 -14.32
N ILE A 375 3.60 -26.82 -14.34
CA ILE A 375 4.39 -27.93 -14.83
C ILE A 375 4.57 -27.64 -16.32
N ALA A 376 5.77 -27.18 -16.70
CA ALA A 376 6.14 -27.11 -18.10
C ALA A 376 6.05 -28.53 -18.67
N ALA A 377 5.20 -28.71 -19.69
CA ALA A 377 5.06 -29.93 -20.43
C ALA A 377 6.25 -30.13 -21.36
#